data_35885d1270f8b24d5610852b8d9cf840
#
_entry.id   35885d1270f8b24d5610852b8d9cf840
#
_cell.length_a   1.000
_cell.length_b   1.000
_cell.length_c   1.000
_cell.angle_alpha   90.00
_cell.angle_beta   90.00
_cell.angle_gamma   90.00
#
_symmetry.space_group_name_H-M   'P 1'
#
loop_
_entity.id
_entity.type
_entity.pdbx_description
1 polymer ?
#
loop_
_entity_poly.entity_id
_entity_poly.type
_entity_poly.pdbx_seq_one_letter_code
_entity_poly.pdbx_strand_id
1 'polypeptide(L)'
;RRGITDEFDYRTVCLQILSGILYKASGIKPVDMANKYLFTPLGIAEHENFYAVTVAEHKGFIQDKSPKNNVWFADPQGIATPGYGLCMSACDMAKIGQLCLQNGIWNGKKIVSSEWLREMLTPRKVESGVFGGLYYGYLWWIVHPERMIYAAIGNSGNVIYVDPNKRIVAAVSSYFKPAVRDRVE
;
A
#
# COMPACT_ATOMS: atom_id res chain seq x y z
N ARG A 1 22.56 18.23 1.27
CA ARG A 1 21.62 17.65 0.29
C ARG A 1 22.41 16.64 -0.54
N ARG A 2 22.02 15.36 -0.49
CA ARG A 2 22.54 14.37 -1.45
C ARG A 2 21.84 14.63 -2.78
N GLY A 3 22.56 14.59 -3.88
CA GLY A 3 22.01 14.64 -5.22
C GLY A 3 21.18 13.38 -5.54
N ILE A 4 20.70 13.28 -6.78
CA ILE A 4 20.09 12.05 -7.29
C ILE A 4 21.19 11.00 -7.35
N THR A 5 20.95 9.84 -6.71
CA THR A 5 21.86 8.69 -6.70
C THR A 5 21.14 7.48 -7.26
N ASP A 6 21.90 6.47 -7.69
CA ASP A 6 21.33 5.16 -8.08
C ASP A 6 21.12 4.22 -6.89
N GLU A 7 21.36 4.71 -5.67
CA GLU A 7 21.16 3.94 -4.44
C GLU A 7 19.66 3.90 -4.07
N PHE A 8 19.18 2.71 -3.72
CA PHE A 8 17.84 2.55 -3.17
C PHE A 8 17.79 3.17 -1.77
N ASP A 9 16.81 4.04 -1.52
CA ASP A 9 16.57 4.66 -0.22
C ASP A 9 15.05 4.69 0.04
N TYR A 10 14.58 3.81 0.90
CA TYR A 10 13.15 3.71 1.27
C TYR A 10 12.76 4.87 2.19
N ARG A 11 11.91 5.77 1.70
CA ARG A 11 11.46 6.94 2.47
C ARG A 11 9.96 7.16 2.35
N THR A 12 9.25 6.98 3.44
CA THR A 12 7.79 7.22 3.52
C THR A 12 7.41 8.66 3.15
N VAL A 13 8.25 9.64 3.46
CA VAL A 13 7.98 11.06 3.13
C VAL A 13 7.84 11.31 1.63
N CYS A 14 8.54 10.54 0.79
CA CYS A 14 8.43 10.66 -0.66
C CYS A 14 7.02 10.32 -1.15
N LEU A 15 6.33 9.41 -0.48
CA LEU A 15 4.96 9.03 -0.81
C LEU A 15 3.98 10.16 -0.51
N GLN A 16 4.19 10.92 0.57
CA GLN A 16 3.37 12.08 0.88
C GLN A 16 3.49 13.16 -0.21
N ILE A 17 4.69 13.37 -0.73
CA ILE A 17 4.92 14.27 -1.86
C ILE A 17 4.16 13.79 -3.10
N LEU A 18 4.22 12.48 -3.42
CA LEU A 18 3.48 11.90 -4.53
C LEU A 18 1.96 12.07 -4.38
N SER A 19 1.43 11.92 -3.17
CA SER A 19 0.01 12.15 -2.88
C SER A 19 -0.40 13.60 -3.16
N GLY A 20 0.42 14.55 -2.75
CA GLY A 20 0.22 15.97 -3.06
C GLY A 20 0.30 16.29 -4.55
N ILE A 21 1.25 15.68 -5.27
CA ILE A 21 1.38 15.81 -6.73
C ILE A 21 0.14 15.26 -7.42
N LEU A 22 -0.31 14.06 -7.02
CA LEU A 22 -1.51 13.44 -7.56
C LEU A 22 -2.74 14.32 -7.40
N TYR A 23 -2.95 14.87 -6.20
CA TYR A 23 -4.03 15.79 -5.93
C TYR A 23 -3.93 17.06 -6.80
N LYS A 24 -2.75 17.68 -6.87
CA LYS A 24 -2.53 18.89 -7.66
C LYS A 24 -2.76 18.67 -9.16
N ALA A 25 -2.38 17.51 -9.67
CA ALA A 25 -2.50 17.19 -11.10
C ALA A 25 -3.95 16.80 -11.49
N SER A 26 -4.68 16.13 -10.59
CA SER A 26 -6.01 15.59 -10.90
C SER A 26 -7.16 16.44 -10.37
N GLY A 27 -6.93 17.28 -9.36
CA GLY A 27 -7.98 17.98 -8.61
C GLY A 27 -8.80 17.06 -7.69
N ILE A 28 -8.48 15.76 -7.62
CA ILE A 28 -9.23 14.74 -6.85
C ILE A 28 -8.38 14.32 -5.66
N LYS A 29 -8.93 14.34 -4.46
CA LYS A 29 -8.22 13.87 -3.27
C LYS A 29 -7.91 12.37 -3.38
N PRO A 30 -6.78 11.91 -2.85
CA PRO A 30 -6.38 10.50 -2.98
C PRO A 30 -7.40 9.48 -2.46
N VAL A 31 -8.09 9.79 -1.36
CA VAL A 31 -9.14 8.92 -0.82
C VAL A 31 -10.34 8.82 -1.78
N ASP A 32 -10.78 9.95 -2.34
CA ASP A 32 -11.90 9.98 -3.30
C ASP A 32 -11.52 9.26 -4.61
N MET A 33 -10.27 9.42 -5.04
CA MET A 33 -9.73 8.73 -6.19
C MET A 33 -9.70 7.22 -5.95
N ALA A 34 -9.22 6.77 -4.80
CA ALA A 34 -9.19 5.36 -4.43
C ALA A 34 -10.61 4.78 -4.33
N ASN A 35 -11.54 5.50 -3.69
CA ASN A 35 -12.94 5.08 -3.64
C ASN A 35 -13.51 4.90 -5.05
N LYS A 36 -13.42 5.92 -5.88
CA LYS A 36 -14.03 5.95 -7.21
C LYS A 36 -13.46 4.90 -8.17
N TYR A 37 -12.14 4.76 -8.20
CA TYR A 37 -11.47 3.98 -9.24
C TYR A 37 -10.99 2.60 -8.79
N LEU A 38 -10.93 2.34 -7.49
CA LEU A 38 -10.43 1.08 -6.96
C LEU A 38 -11.41 0.42 -5.98
N PHE A 39 -11.76 1.09 -4.87
CA PHE A 39 -12.47 0.44 -3.78
C PHE A 39 -13.91 0.08 -4.17
N THR A 40 -14.70 1.04 -4.62
CA THR A 40 -16.08 0.80 -5.04
C THR A 40 -16.17 -0.25 -6.17
N PRO A 41 -15.35 -0.19 -7.24
CA PRO A 41 -15.35 -1.24 -8.26
C PRO A 41 -15.03 -2.64 -7.75
N LEU A 42 -14.21 -2.77 -6.69
CA LEU A 42 -13.88 -4.05 -6.06
C LEU A 42 -14.91 -4.51 -5.02
N GLY A 43 -15.95 -3.73 -4.78
CA GLY A 43 -16.91 -3.99 -3.70
C GLY A 43 -16.26 -3.85 -2.32
N ILE A 44 -15.27 -2.96 -2.19
CA ILE A 44 -14.72 -2.49 -0.93
C ILE A 44 -15.50 -1.25 -0.52
N ALA A 45 -15.87 -1.16 0.75
CA ALA A 45 -16.59 0.01 1.26
C ALA A 45 -15.76 1.28 1.10
N GLU A 46 -16.42 2.40 0.86
CA GLU A 46 -15.75 3.69 0.74
C GLU A 46 -15.02 4.05 2.02
N HIS A 47 -13.85 4.64 1.85
CA HIS A 47 -13.01 5.09 2.95
C HIS A 47 -13.18 6.59 3.14
N GLU A 48 -13.09 7.01 4.40
CA GLU A 48 -13.09 8.41 4.79
C GLU A 48 -11.72 8.82 5.32
N ASN A 49 -11.40 10.10 5.22
CA ASN A 49 -10.20 10.64 5.84
C ASN A 49 -10.36 10.67 7.37
N PHE A 50 -9.39 10.15 8.08
CA PHE A 50 -9.22 10.34 9.52
C PHE A 50 -8.17 11.43 9.76
N TYR A 51 -8.49 12.37 10.60
CA TYR A 51 -7.62 13.50 10.95
C TYR A 51 -7.15 13.38 12.39
N ALA A 52 -5.87 13.65 12.63
CA ALA A 52 -5.35 13.91 13.96
C ALA A 52 -4.77 15.33 14.01
N VAL A 53 -5.23 16.12 14.96
CA VAL A 53 -4.77 17.50 15.15
C VAL A 53 -3.61 17.56 16.13
N THR A 54 -3.54 16.59 17.04
CA THR A 54 -2.51 16.50 18.09
C THR A 54 -1.68 15.23 17.96
N VAL A 55 -0.47 15.28 18.53
CA VAL A 55 0.39 14.09 18.65
C VAL A 55 -0.28 12.98 19.46
N ALA A 56 -1.10 13.34 20.46
CA ALA A 56 -1.82 12.36 21.27
C ALA A 56 -2.88 11.62 20.46
N GLU A 57 -3.65 12.32 19.63
CA GLU A 57 -4.63 11.70 18.72
C GLU A 57 -3.95 10.80 17.68
N HIS A 58 -2.83 11.25 17.12
CA HIS A 58 -2.06 10.43 16.18
C HIS A 58 -1.55 9.15 16.84
N LYS A 59 -0.96 9.26 18.04
CA LYS A 59 -0.55 8.07 18.81
C LYS A 59 -1.75 7.18 19.17
N GLY A 60 -2.86 7.77 19.56
CA GLY A 60 -4.10 7.06 19.82
C GLY A 60 -4.57 6.27 18.62
N PHE A 61 -4.58 6.87 17.43
CA PHE A 61 -4.93 6.19 16.17
C PHE A 61 -4.05 4.96 15.91
N ILE A 62 -2.72 5.10 16.08
CA ILE A 62 -1.78 4.02 15.80
C ILE A 62 -1.87 2.91 16.87
N GLN A 63 -2.07 3.28 18.14
CA GLN A 63 -2.01 2.35 19.28
C GLN A 63 -3.36 1.70 19.63
N ASP A 64 -4.45 2.26 19.16
CA ASP A 64 -5.77 1.71 19.40
C ASP A 64 -5.94 0.35 18.73
N LYS A 65 -6.29 -0.65 19.53
CA LYS A 65 -6.48 -2.03 19.09
C LYS A 65 -7.90 -2.30 18.57
N SER A 66 -8.78 -1.31 18.64
CA SER A 66 -10.12 -1.44 18.08
C SER A 66 -10.04 -1.61 16.56
N PRO A 67 -10.84 -2.50 15.97
CA PRO A 67 -10.90 -2.61 14.54
C PRO A 67 -11.25 -1.27 13.89
N LYS A 68 -10.38 -0.78 13.04
CA LYS A 68 -10.62 0.41 12.20
C LYS A 68 -10.73 -0.06 10.77
N ASN A 69 -11.90 0.09 10.19
CA ASN A 69 -12.12 -0.19 8.79
C ASN A 69 -12.59 1.08 8.10
N ASN A 70 -12.29 1.16 6.82
CA ASN A 70 -12.81 2.22 5.94
C ASN A 70 -12.36 3.64 6.33
N VAL A 71 -11.18 3.79 6.95
CA VAL A 71 -10.56 5.09 7.21
C VAL A 71 -9.15 5.14 6.64
N TRP A 72 -8.74 6.31 6.22
CA TRP A 72 -7.37 6.59 5.78
C TRP A 72 -6.86 7.84 6.49
N PHE A 73 -5.72 7.71 7.15
CA PHE A 73 -5.10 8.84 7.83
C PHE A 73 -4.73 9.94 6.83
N ALA A 74 -5.13 11.16 7.11
CA ALA A 74 -4.89 12.31 6.24
C ALA A 74 -4.20 13.45 7.00
N ASP A 75 -3.49 14.28 6.24
CA ASP A 75 -2.94 15.53 6.74
C ASP A 75 -4.06 16.58 6.95
N PRO A 76 -3.76 17.73 7.60
CA PRO A 76 -4.77 18.77 7.85
C PRO A 76 -5.42 19.36 6.59
N GLN A 77 -4.83 19.16 5.41
CA GLN A 77 -5.38 19.61 4.12
C GLN A 77 -6.33 18.55 3.51
N GLY A 78 -6.46 17.41 4.14
CA GLY A 78 -7.27 16.28 3.67
C GLY A 78 -6.59 15.45 2.59
N ILE A 79 -5.25 15.49 2.54
CA ILE A 79 -4.47 14.65 1.64
C ILE A 79 -4.12 13.37 2.40
N ALA A 80 -4.67 12.25 1.95
CA ALA A 80 -4.39 10.95 2.57
C ALA A 80 -2.89 10.61 2.51
N THR A 81 -2.38 9.99 3.59
CA THR A 81 -0.98 9.60 3.71
C THR A 81 -0.75 8.23 3.06
N PRO A 82 -0.19 8.13 1.85
CA PRO A 82 -0.13 6.85 1.13
C PRO A 82 0.92 5.89 1.69
N GLY A 83 1.77 6.34 2.59
CA GLY A 83 2.79 5.54 3.23
C GLY A 83 2.32 4.79 4.48
N TYR A 84 1.15 5.15 5.06
CA TYR A 84 0.60 4.51 6.26
C TYR A 84 -0.86 4.92 6.50
N GLY A 85 -1.50 4.29 7.47
CA GLY A 85 -2.79 4.72 8.00
C GLY A 85 -4.00 4.37 7.15
N LEU A 86 -3.85 3.58 6.08
CA LEU A 86 -4.98 2.97 5.39
C LEU A 86 -5.45 1.75 6.20
N CYS A 87 -6.67 1.81 6.69
CA CYS A 87 -7.27 0.76 7.51
C CYS A 87 -8.32 0.01 6.72
N MET A 88 -8.07 -1.28 6.47
CA MET A 88 -9.02 -2.15 5.77
C MET A 88 -8.98 -3.57 6.32
N SER A 89 -10.03 -4.33 6.06
CA SER A 89 -10.09 -5.73 6.45
C SER A 89 -9.12 -6.59 5.64
N ALA A 90 -8.71 -7.74 6.19
CA ALA A 90 -7.92 -8.71 5.44
C ALA A 90 -8.65 -9.19 4.17
N CYS A 91 -9.99 -9.30 4.21
CA CYS A 91 -10.79 -9.63 3.04
C CYS A 91 -10.67 -8.58 1.93
N ASP A 92 -10.66 -7.29 2.28
CA ASP A 92 -10.52 -6.22 1.30
C ASP A 92 -9.10 -6.13 0.76
N MET A 93 -8.10 -6.36 1.61
CA MET A 93 -6.71 -6.52 1.18
C MET A 93 -6.57 -7.67 0.17
N ALA A 94 -7.24 -8.79 0.42
CA ALA A 94 -7.24 -9.94 -0.50
C ALA A 94 -7.88 -9.61 -1.86
N LYS A 95 -8.92 -8.77 -1.91
CA LYS A 95 -9.50 -8.31 -3.19
C LYS A 95 -8.49 -7.53 -4.02
N ILE A 96 -7.65 -6.69 -3.39
CA ILE A 96 -6.58 -5.97 -4.09
C ILE A 96 -5.55 -6.95 -4.66
N GLY A 97 -5.11 -7.92 -3.86
CA GLY A 97 -4.22 -8.98 -4.32
C GLY A 97 -4.82 -9.81 -5.46
N GLN A 98 -6.10 -10.12 -5.36
CA GLN A 98 -6.84 -10.85 -6.39
C GLN A 98 -6.96 -10.06 -7.70
N LEU A 99 -7.18 -8.75 -7.63
CA LEU A 99 -7.15 -7.87 -8.80
C LEU A 99 -5.80 -7.94 -9.51
N CYS A 100 -4.69 -7.88 -8.75
CA CYS A 100 -3.35 -8.02 -9.31
C CYS A 100 -3.14 -9.40 -9.94
N LEU A 101 -3.57 -10.48 -9.27
CA LEU A 101 -3.49 -11.86 -9.77
C LEU A 101 -4.29 -12.04 -11.09
N GLN A 102 -5.38 -11.30 -11.25
CA GLN A 102 -6.24 -11.31 -12.44
C GLN A 102 -5.83 -10.27 -13.49
N ASN A 103 -4.59 -9.78 -13.45
CA ASN A 103 -4.06 -8.80 -14.40
C ASN A 103 -4.93 -7.53 -14.53
N GLY A 104 -5.48 -7.08 -13.41
CA GLY A 104 -6.26 -5.84 -13.35
C GLY A 104 -7.72 -5.96 -13.78
N ILE A 105 -8.21 -7.18 -14.00
CA ILE A 105 -9.60 -7.45 -14.36
C ILE A 105 -10.38 -7.90 -13.12
N TRP A 106 -11.53 -7.30 -12.90
CA TRP A 106 -12.45 -7.65 -11.82
C TRP A 106 -13.87 -7.79 -12.36
N ASN A 107 -14.50 -8.94 -12.15
CA ASN A 107 -15.84 -9.25 -12.67
C ASN A 107 -16.02 -8.87 -14.15
N GLY A 108 -15.02 -9.21 -14.99
CA GLY A 108 -15.01 -8.92 -16.42
C GLY A 108 -14.73 -7.47 -16.81
N LYS A 109 -14.53 -6.57 -15.84
CA LYS A 109 -14.20 -5.16 -16.09
C LYS A 109 -12.73 -4.90 -15.86
N LYS A 110 -12.08 -4.13 -16.74
CA LYS A 110 -10.72 -3.65 -16.57
C LYS A 110 -10.73 -2.50 -15.56
N ILE A 111 -10.14 -2.72 -14.38
CA ILE A 111 -9.95 -1.72 -13.32
C ILE A 111 -8.56 -1.07 -13.44
N VAL A 112 -7.53 -1.89 -13.66
CA VAL A 112 -6.15 -1.44 -13.87
C VAL A 112 -5.65 -2.07 -15.17
N SER A 113 -4.82 -1.38 -15.94
CA SER A 113 -4.27 -1.98 -17.15
C SER A 113 -3.19 -3.03 -16.81
N SER A 114 -3.13 -4.09 -17.61
CA SER A 114 -2.11 -5.14 -17.46
C SER A 114 -0.70 -4.61 -17.70
N GLU A 115 -0.58 -3.61 -18.57
CA GLU A 115 0.69 -2.91 -18.85
C GLU A 115 1.18 -2.17 -17.62
N TRP A 116 0.28 -1.45 -16.92
CA TRP A 116 0.63 -0.76 -15.68
C TRP A 116 1.01 -1.74 -14.58
N LEU A 117 0.27 -2.84 -14.41
CA LEU A 117 0.62 -3.87 -13.42
C LEU A 117 2.00 -4.47 -13.70
N ARG A 118 2.32 -4.76 -14.96
CA ARG A 118 3.64 -5.25 -15.35
C ARG A 118 4.74 -4.23 -15.01
N GLU A 119 4.52 -2.98 -15.35
CA GLU A 119 5.43 -1.87 -15.05
C GLU A 119 5.65 -1.72 -13.53
N MET A 120 4.55 -1.74 -12.77
CA MET A 120 4.55 -1.62 -11.31
C MET A 120 5.31 -2.76 -10.62
N LEU A 121 5.20 -3.97 -11.15
CA LEU A 121 5.81 -5.19 -10.58
C LEU A 121 7.20 -5.51 -11.15
N THR A 122 7.71 -4.72 -12.10
CA THR A 122 9.06 -4.92 -12.63
C THR A 122 10.11 -4.66 -11.55
N PRO A 123 11.01 -5.61 -11.25
CA PRO A 123 12.07 -5.42 -10.27
C PRO A 123 13.04 -4.32 -10.74
N ARG A 124 13.21 -3.25 -9.97
CA ARG A 124 14.07 -2.12 -10.33
C ARG A 124 15.31 -2.02 -9.46
N LYS A 125 15.18 -2.30 -8.19
CA LYS A 125 16.24 -2.21 -7.20
C LYS A 125 16.25 -3.44 -6.32
N VAL A 126 17.43 -3.81 -5.86
CA VAL A 126 17.63 -4.82 -4.83
C VAL A 126 17.72 -4.08 -3.50
N GLU A 127 16.89 -4.46 -2.54
CA GLU A 127 17.00 -3.97 -1.19
C GLU A 127 18.10 -4.72 -0.44
N SER A 128 18.95 -3.96 0.22
CA SER A 128 19.99 -4.49 1.13
C SER A 128 19.65 -4.15 2.58
N GLY A 129 20.14 -4.90 3.53
CA GLY A 129 19.89 -4.68 4.96
C GLY A 129 18.68 -5.47 5.48
N VAL A 130 17.71 -4.79 6.11
CA VAL A 130 16.57 -5.43 6.81
C VAL A 130 15.71 -6.32 5.89
N PHE A 131 15.55 -5.91 4.63
CA PHE A 131 14.80 -6.65 3.61
C PHE A 131 15.69 -7.42 2.65
N GLY A 132 16.88 -7.79 3.08
CA GLY A 132 17.93 -8.36 2.24
C GLY A 132 17.44 -9.46 1.30
N GLY A 133 17.81 -9.33 0.01
CA GLY A 133 17.44 -10.27 -1.03
C GLY A 133 16.09 -10.02 -1.72
N LEU A 134 15.30 -9.04 -1.30
CA LEU A 134 14.09 -8.64 -1.99
C LEU A 134 14.38 -7.57 -3.06
N TYR A 135 13.63 -7.61 -4.15
CA TYR A 135 13.59 -6.56 -5.15
C TYR A 135 12.40 -5.64 -4.90
N TYR A 136 12.43 -4.43 -5.45
CA TYR A 136 11.37 -3.45 -5.29
C TYR A 136 10.85 -2.95 -6.63
N GLY A 137 9.54 -3.00 -6.78
CA GLY A 137 8.83 -2.37 -7.89
C GLY A 137 8.29 -1.00 -7.51
N TYR A 138 7.11 -0.61 -8.01
CA TYR A 138 6.41 0.58 -7.52
C TYR A 138 5.55 0.21 -6.31
N LEU A 139 6.09 0.40 -5.10
CA LEU A 139 5.46 0.14 -3.81
C LEU A 139 5.13 -1.34 -3.52
N TRP A 140 5.65 -2.26 -4.34
CA TRP A 140 5.53 -3.69 -4.13
C TRP A 140 6.91 -4.31 -3.99
N TRP A 141 7.06 -5.19 -3.02
CA TRP A 141 8.23 -6.04 -2.85
C TRP A 141 8.13 -7.22 -3.80
N ILE A 142 9.17 -7.47 -4.56
CA ILE A 142 9.25 -8.65 -5.42
C ILE A 142 10.03 -9.71 -4.66
N VAL A 143 9.31 -10.66 -4.10
CA VAL A 143 9.83 -11.71 -3.22
C VAL A 143 10.65 -12.73 -4.02
N HIS A 144 10.18 -13.04 -5.22
CA HIS A 144 10.85 -14.00 -6.09
C HIS A 144 10.70 -13.58 -7.55
N PRO A 145 11.70 -12.87 -8.11
CA PRO A 145 11.56 -12.25 -9.45
C PRO A 145 11.35 -13.27 -10.56
N GLU A 146 12.07 -14.40 -10.56
CA GLU A 146 11.93 -15.44 -11.60
C GLU A 146 10.55 -16.10 -11.63
N ARG A 147 9.87 -16.12 -10.49
CA ARG A 147 8.53 -16.69 -10.33
C ARG A 147 7.44 -15.63 -10.28
N MET A 148 7.82 -14.36 -10.37
CA MET A 148 6.92 -13.22 -10.23
C MET A 148 6.05 -13.29 -8.97
N ILE A 149 6.65 -13.70 -7.85
CA ILE A 149 5.99 -13.67 -6.54
C ILE A 149 6.25 -12.30 -5.92
N TYR A 150 5.20 -11.63 -5.48
CA TYR A 150 5.29 -10.28 -4.95
C TYR A 150 4.38 -10.07 -3.75
N ALA A 151 4.69 -9.04 -2.97
CA ALA A 151 3.92 -8.69 -1.79
C ALA A 151 3.89 -7.18 -1.53
N ALA A 152 2.76 -6.67 -1.04
CA ALA A 152 2.73 -5.42 -0.31
C ALA A 152 2.96 -5.74 1.15
N ILE A 153 4.01 -5.16 1.75
CA ILE A 153 4.43 -5.43 3.12
C ILE A 153 4.36 -4.12 3.90
N GLY A 154 3.56 -4.10 4.92
CA GLY A 154 3.41 -2.99 5.85
C GLY A 154 3.94 -3.34 7.24
N ASN A 155 4.02 -2.31 8.08
CA ASN A 155 4.46 -2.44 9.45
C ASN A 155 3.63 -3.45 10.24
N SER A 156 4.25 -4.08 11.22
CA SER A 156 3.62 -5.05 12.14
C SER A 156 3.04 -6.30 11.46
N GLY A 157 3.49 -6.62 10.24
CA GLY A 157 3.06 -7.84 9.56
C GLY A 157 1.74 -7.71 8.80
N ASN A 158 1.36 -6.51 8.39
CA ASN A 158 0.30 -6.34 7.40
C ASN A 158 0.85 -6.73 6.03
N VAL A 159 0.22 -7.71 5.38
CA VAL A 159 0.75 -8.28 4.13
C VAL A 159 -0.37 -8.57 3.15
N ILE A 160 -0.13 -8.25 1.88
CA ILE A 160 -0.83 -8.85 0.74
C ILE A 160 0.23 -9.61 -0.06
N TYR A 161 0.12 -10.93 -0.08
CA TYR A 161 1.03 -11.81 -0.82
C TYR A 161 0.34 -12.38 -2.04
N VAL A 162 1.03 -12.40 -3.17
CA VAL A 162 0.50 -12.92 -4.44
C VAL A 162 1.51 -13.88 -5.07
N ASP A 163 1.08 -15.11 -5.31
CA ASP A 163 1.81 -16.12 -6.07
C ASP A 163 1.02 -16.48 -7.34
N PRO A 164 1.37 -15.91 -8.50
CA PRO A 164 0.68 -16.18 -9.76
C PRO A 164 0.81 -17.64 -10.21
N ASN A 165 1.90 -18.32 -9.87
CA ASN A 165 2.16 -19.70 -10.32
C ASN A 165 1.22 -20.68 -9.62
N LYS A 166 0.94 -20.44 -8.35
CA LYS A 166 0.01 -21.25 -7.57
C LYS A 166 -1.41 -20.69 -7.60
N ARG A 167 -1.60 -19.50 -8.18
CA ARG A 167 -2.86 -18.76 -8.17
C ARG A 167 -3.38 -18.52 -6.75
N ILE A 168 -2.48 -18.12 -5.86
CA ILE A 168 -2.78 -17.87 -4.45
C ILE A 168 -2.62 -16.38 -4.15
N VAL A 169 -3.57 -15.87 -3.38
CA VAL A 169 -3.49 -14.60 -2.66
C VAL A 169 -3.65 -14.90 -1.17
N ALA A 170 -2.76 -14.36 -0.36
CA ALA A 170 -2.90 -14.36 1.09
C ALA A 170 -2.86 -12.91 1.60
N ALA A 171 -3.75 -12.58 2.53
CA ALA A 171 -3.77 -11.27 3.16
C ALA A 171 -3.79 -11.45 4.68
N VAL A 172 -2.94 -10.68 5.36
CA VAL A 172 -2.84 -10.64 6.82
C VAL A 172 -3.01 -9.20 7.25
N SER A 173 -3.96 -8.98 8.15
CA SER A 173 -4.14 -7.72 8.86
C SER A 173 -3.76 -7.93 10.32
N SER A 174 -2.88 -7.11 10.85
CA SER A 174 -2.37 -7.24 12.22
C SER A 174 -2.33 -5.90 12.96
N TYR A 175 -2.12 -5.96 14.26
CA TYR A 175 -2.02 -4.77 15.10
C TYR A 175 -0.60 -4.21 15.14
N PHE A 176 -0.47 -2.90 15.09
CA PHE A 176 0.79 -2.24 15.36
C PHE A 176 1.18 -2.40 16.84
N LYS A 177 2.40 -2.88 17.09
CA LYS A 177 3.01 -2.94 18.43
C LYS A 177 4.19 -1.98 18.47
N PRO A 178 4.09 -0.83 19.17
CA PRO A 178 5.13 0.21 19.17
C PRO A 178 6.50 -0.24 19.66
N ALA A 179 6.55 -1.27 20.49
CA ALA A 179 7.81 -1.83 21.03
C ALA A 179 8.51 -2.79 20.05
N VAL A 180 7.83 -3.21 19.02
CA VAL A 180 8.40 -4.06 17.96
C VAL A 180 8.94 -3.12 16.90
N ARG A 181 10.26 -3.11 16.73
CA ARG A 181 10.87 -2.44 15.57
C ARG A 181 10.37 -3.15 14.32
N ASP A 182 10.13 -2.37 13.26
CA ASP A 182 9.73 -2.89 11.95
C ASP A 182 10.85 -3.76 11.38
N ARG A 183 10.92 -4.97 11.85
CA ARG A 183 11.77 -6.01 11.30
C ARG A 183 10.85 -7.10 10.79
N VAL A 184 10.89 -7.32 9.50
CA VAL A 184 10.51 -8.60 8.93
C VAL A 184 11.67 -9.54 9.26
N GLU A 185 11.57 -10.24 10.37
CA GLU A 185 12.45 -11.36 10.69
C GLU A 185 11.95 -12.60 10.00
#